data_3858eb95de1b5f43764eaf05ededbb87
#
_entry.id   3858eb95de1b5f43764eaf05ededbb87
#
_cell.length_a   1.000
_cell.length_b   1.000
_cell.length_c   1.000
_cell.angle_alpha   90.00
_cell.angle_beta   90.00
_cell.angle_gamma   90.00
#
_symmetry.space_group_name_H-M   'P 1'
#
loop_
_entity.id
_entity.type
_entity.pdbx_description
1 polymer ?
#
loop_
_entity_poly.entity_id
_entity_poly.type
_entity_poly.pdbx_seq_one_letter_code
_entity_poly.pdbx_strand_id
1 'polypeptide(L)'
;RSIYVKTFTTSPIVNLKNNTFDEWFKNGKTWFPNVDVSKWWDSGNTGANTAGENNPTSPEESVVVKGKAAKLQSTWIGFIGIGAFASASMFTGNFVDIDGTNGILSFGQPFTAKPTKLTGYYKYTPVNIDYMEQWDSKVDPDLKSGDSDQCIIYIALCTKNYEIRTNPKSRQLFDPNDASVIA
;
A
#
# COMPACT_ATOMS: atom_id res chain seq x y z
N ARG A 1 29.66 49.05 -12.00
CA ARG A 1 29.29 47.81 -11.28
C ARG A 1 28.16 47.18 -12.07
N SER A 2 28.43 46.03 -12.72
CA SER A 2 27.40 45.30 -13.48
C SER A 2 26.61 44.41 -12.53
N ILE A 3 25.27 44.49 -12.57
CA ILE A 3 24.38 43.61 -11.80
C ILE A 3 23.92 42.53 -12.76
N TYR A 4 24.23 41.27 -12.44
CA TYR A 4 23.68 40.14 -13.15
C TYR A 4 22.44 39.64 -12.40
N VAL A 5 21.30 39.70 -13.06
CA VAL A 5 20.04 39.15 -12.56
C VAL A 5 19.82 37.81 -13.28
N LYS A 6 19.73 36.70 -12.53
CA LYS A 6 19.34 35.40 -13.04
C LYS A 6 17.95 35.09 -12.50
N THR A 7 16.97 35.08 -13.37
CA THR A 7 15.63 34.59 -13.03
C THR A 7 15.56 33.10 -13.21
N PHE A 8 14.92 32.42 -12.29
CA PHE A 8 14.57 31.01 -12.41
C PHE A 8 13.11 30.82 -12.01
N THR A 9 12.44 29.91 -12.69
CA THR A 9 11.08 29.52 -12.34
C THR A 9 11.16 28.20 -11.60
N THR A 10 10.57 28.12 -10.42
CA THR A 10 10.41 26.86 -9.70
C THR A 10 9.36 26.02 -10.40
N SER A 11 9.57 24.72 -10.46
CA SER A 11 8.54 23.79 -10.93
C SER A 11 7.31 23.87 -10.04
N PRO A 12 6.11 23.74 -10.60
CA PRO A 12 4.89 23.70 -9.81
C PRO A 12 4.93 22.53 -8.80
N ILE A 13 4.22 22.69 -7.70
CA ILE A 13 4.06 21.61 -6.72
C ILE A 13 3.33 20.47 -7.40
N VAL A 14 3.94 19.27 -7.36
CA VAL A 14 3.33 18.04 -7.86
C VAL A 14 2.81 17.26 -6.66
N ASN A 15 1.50 17.06 -6.63
CA ASN A 15 0.86 16.22 -5.63
C ASN A 15 0.63 14.81 -6.18
N LEU A 16 0.58 13.82 -5.30
CA LEU A 16 0.08 12.50 -5.65
C LEU A 16 -1.41 12.61 -5.99
N LYS A 17 -1.88 11.83 -6.95
CA LYS A 17 -3.31 11.74 -7.23
C LYS A 17 -4.04 11.23 -5.98
N ASN A 18 -5.21 11.78 -5.68
CA ASN A 18 -6.00 11.43 -4.50
C ASN A 18 -5.18 11.35 -3.19
N ASN A 19 -4.27 12.28 -2.99
CA ASN A 19 -3.37 12.32 -1.83
C ASN A 19 -4.09 12.58 -0.49
N THR A 20 -5.35 12.95 -0.54
CA THR A 20 -6.23 13.11 0.64
C THR A 20 -7.05 11.87 0.94
N PHE A 21 -7.11 10.91 0.00
CA PHE A 21 -7.95 9.72 0.05
C PHE A 21 -9.45 10.00 0.18
N ASP A 22 -9.90 11.14 -0.33
CA ASP A 22 -11.30 11.52 -0.38
C ASP A 22 -12.08 10.75 -1.47
N GLU A 23 -11.37 10.33 -2.51
CA GLU A 23 -11.98 9.75 -3.71
C GLU A 23 -11.91 8.21 -3.68
N TRP A 24 -13.06 7.60 -3.77
CA TRP A 24 -13.22 6.15 -3.80
C TRP A 24 -14.28 5.76 -4.80
N PHE A 25 -14.02 4.73 -5.58
CA PHE A 25 -15.06 4.12 -6.42
C PHE A 25 -15.15 2.62 -6.16
N LYS A 26 -16.30 2.06 -6.45
CA LYS A 26 -16.58 0.63 -6.32
C LYS A 26 -16.81 0.03 -7.70
N ASN A 27 -16.03 -0.99 -8.06
CA ASN A 27 -16.25 -1.79 -9.26
C ASN A 27 -16.74 -3.17 -8.83
N GLY A 28 -18.04 -3.46 -9.13
CA GLY A 28 -18.70 -4.62 -8.56
C GLY A 28 -18.65 -4.58 -7.03
N LYS A 29 -17.96 -5.55 -6.42
CA LYS A 29 -17.80 -5.65 -4.96
C LYS A 29 -16.49 -5.06 -4.42
N THR A 30 -15.60 -4.60 -5.29
CA THR A 30 -14.24 -4.18 -4.94
C THR A 30 -14.12 -2.67 -4.81
N TRP A 31 -13.66 -2.18 -3.65
CA TRP A 31 -13.31 -0.78 -3.43
C TRP A 31 -11.90 -0.45 -3.94
N PHE A 32 -11.79 0.71 -4.59
CA PHE A 32 -10.54 1.29 -5.08
C PHE A 32 -10.37 2.72 -4.59
N PRO A 33 -9.19 3.09 -4.06
CA PRO A 33 -8.90 4.45 -3.57
C PRO A 33 -8.53 5.41 -4.71
N ASN A 34 -9.43 5.57 -5.68
CA ASN A 34 -9.23 6.38 -6.88
C ASN A 34 -10.53 7.06 -7.29
N VAL A 35 -10.42 8.09 -8.12
CA VAL A 35 -11.58 8.81 -8.69
C VAL A 35 -12.35 7.92 -9.65
N ASP A 36 -11.64 7.09 -10.40
CA ASP A 36 -12.19 6.23 -11.45
C ASP A 36 -11.30 4.98 -11.67
N VAL A 37 -11.54 4.28 -12.76
CA VAL A 37 -10.79 3.09 -13.17
C VAL A 37 -9.32 3.35 -13.51
N SER A 38 -8.89 4.61 -13.65
CA SER A 38 -7.49 4.96 -13.88
C SER A 38 -6.71 4.82 -12.57
N LYS A 39 -6.29 3.62 -12.27
CA LYS A 39 -5.64 3.28 -11.01
C LYS A 39 -4.31 4.03 -10.84
N TRP A 40 -4.24 4.86 -9.82
CA TRP A 40 -2.99 5.39 -9.29
C TRP A 40 -2.60 4.65 -8.02
N TRP A 41 -3.59 4.43 -7.17
CA TRP A 41 -3.52 3.62 -5.97
C TRP A 41 -4.20 2.28 -6.21
N ASP A 42 -3.68 1.25 -5.60
CA ASP A 42 -4.31 -0.05 -5.54
C ASP A 42 -4.12 -0.70 -4.17
N SER A 43 -4.70 -1.86 -3.99
CA SER A 43 -4.71 -2.61 -2.73
C SER A 43 -4.82 -4.10 -3.00
N GLY A 44 -4.77 -4.90 -1.94
CA GLY A 44 -5.06 -6.33 -2.00
C GLY A 44 -6.53 -6.70 -2.20
N ASN A 45 -7.44 -5.72 -2.29
CA ASN A 45 -8.89 -5.98 -2.37
C ASN A 45 -9.30 -6.87 -3.53
N THR A 46 -8.68 -6.73 -4.71
CA THR A 46 -8.97 -7.56 -5.88
C THR A 46 -8.76 -9.04 -5.57
N GLY A 47 -7.64 -9.38 -4.94
CA GLY A 47 -7.36 -10.75 -4.49
C GLY A 47 -8.31 -11.21 -3.40
N ALA A 48 -8.53 -10.38 -2.39
CA ALA A 48 -9.43 -10.65 -1.28
C ALA A 48 -10.86 -10.95 -1.74
N ASN A 49 -11.31 -10.27 -2.78
CA ASN A 49 -12.66 -10.43 -3.33
C ASN A 49 -12.88 -11.70 -4.16
N THR A 50 -11.86 -12.51 -4.40
CA THR A 50 -12.05 -13.79 -5.10
C THR A 50 -12.86 -14.80 -4.29
N ALA A 51 -12.79 -14.72 -2.96
CA ALA A 51 -13.49 -15.58 -2.02
C ALA A 51 -14.67 -14.89 -1.30
N GLY A 52 -15.42 -14.05 -2.01
CA GLY A 52 -16.57 -13.32 -1.43
C GLY A 52 -16.40 -11.81 -1.53
N GLU A 53 -17.21 -11.03 -0.81
CA GLU A 53 -17.02 -9.59 -0.70
C GLU A 53 -16.15 -9.28 0.52
N ASN A 54 -14.87 -8.97 0.25
CA ASN A 54 -13.88 -8.67 1.27
C ASN A 54 -13.03 -7.48 0.82
N ASN A 55 -13.09 -6.39 1.58
CA ASN A 55 -12.33 -5.18 1.29
C ASN A 55 -11.49 -4.77 2.51
N PRO A 56 -10.32 -5.40 2.72
CA PRO A 56 -9.40 -5.02 3.79
C PRO A 56 -8.98 -3.55 3.75
N THR A 57 -9.05 -2.95 2.57
CA THR A 57 -8.81 -1.52 2.35
C THR A 57 -10.10 -0.87 1.87
N SER A 58 -10.61 0.11 2.62
CA SER A 58 -11.92 0.72 2.37
C SER A 58 -11.94 2.20 2.77
N PRO A 59 -12.91 3.00 2.28
CA PRO A 59 -13.10 4.35 2.77
C PRO A 59 -13.51 4.36 4.25
N GLU A 60 -12.99 5.32 5.00
CA GLU A 60 -13.37 5.65 6.38
C GLU A 60 -13.93 7.08 6.41
N GLU A 61 -15.06 7.29 7.06
CA GLU A 61 -15.75 8.57 7.13
C GLU A 61 -15.98 9.05 8.58
N SER A 62 -15.86 8.16 9.54
CA SER A 62 -16.15 8.47 10.96
C SER A 62 -14.92 8.85 11.78
N VAL A 63 -13.75 8.33 11.41
CA VAL A 63 -12.48 8.58 12.09
C VAL A 63 -11.53 9.30 11.15
N VAL A 64 -11.81 10.56 10.90
CA VAL A 64 -11.09 11.39 9.93
C VAL A 64 -10.78 12.77 10.50
N VAL A 65 -9.76 13.43 9.97
CA VAL A 65 -9.49 14.85 10.25
C VAL A 65 -10.39 15.72 9.38
N LYS A 66 -10.57 15.34 8.10
CA LYS A 66 -11.43 15.99 7.13
C LYS A 66 -11.71 15.04 5.98
N GLY A 67 -12.90 15.12 5.37
CA GLY A 67 -13.28 14.32 4.21
C GLY A 67 -13.31 12.82 4.52
N LYS A 68 -12.53 12.04 3.80
CA LYS A 68 -12.38 10.59 4.01
C LYS A 68 -10.92 10.24 4.33
N ALA A 69 -10.74 9.02 4.79
CA ALA A 69 -9.43 8.41 4.98
C ALA A 69 -9.42 6.99 4.40
N ALA A 70 -8.25 6.42 4.28
CA ALA A 70 -8.09 5.01 3.97
C ALA A 70 -8.08 4.20 5.26
N LYS A 71 -9.06 3.32 5.42
CA LYS A 71 -9.08 2.32 6.49
C LYS A 71 -8.42 1.05 6.00
N LEU A 72 -7.42 0.59 6.71
CA LEU A 72 -6.71 -0.66 6.47
C LEU A 72 -6.96 -1.60 7.65
N GLN A 73 -7.65 -2.69 7.40
CA GLN A 73 -7.98 -3.70 8.41
C GLN A 73 -7.79 -5.09 7.82
N SER A 74 -6.70 -5.73 8.21
CA SER A 74 -6.44 -7.12 7.82
C SER A 74 -7.54 -8.04 8.33
N THR A 75 -7.86 -9.09 7.56
CA THR A 75 -8.96 -9.99 7.88
C THR A 75 -8.69 -11.40 7.38
N TRP A 76 -9.30 -12.37 8.03
CA TRP A 76 -9.37 -13.73 7.52
C TRP A 76 -10.42 -13.84 6.43
N ILE A 77 -10.04 -14.46 5.32
CA ILE A 77 -10.92 -14.72 4.18
C ILE A 77 -11.00 -16.20 3.97
N GLY A 78 -12.22 -16.76 4.02
CA GLY A 78 -12.38 -18.18 3.80
C GLY A 78 -13.76 -18.69 4.17
N PHE A 79 -13.95 -19.98 3.98
CA PHE A 79 -15.19 -20.67 4.25
C PHE A 79 -14.89 -22.03 4.90
N ILE A 80 -15.60 -22.37 6.00
CA ILE A 80 -15.53 -23.66 6.72
C ILE A 80 -14.06 -24.10 7.01
N GLY A 81 -13.27 -23.20 7.62
CA GLY A 81 -11.90 -23.53 8.04
C GLY A 81 -10.85 -23.58 6.92
N ILE A 82 -11.23 -23.33 5.68
CA ILE A 82 -10.32 -23.17 4.54
C ILE A 82 -10.28 -21.70 4.20
N GLY A 83 -9.10 -21.10 4.22
CA GLY A 83 -8.97 -19.67 3.92
C GLY A 83 -7.53 -19.18 3.97
N ALA A 84 -7.39 -17.88 3.83
CA ALA A 84 -6.13 -17.16 3.92
C ALA A 84 -6.29 -15.87 4.71
N PHE A 85 -5.23 -15.45 5.35
CA PHE A 85 -5.15 -14.12 5.96
C PHE A 85 -4.87 -13.08 4.89
N ALA A 86 -5.79 -12.13 4.72
CA ALA A 86 -5.62 -11.02 3.80
C ALA A 86 -5.10 -9.79 4.56
N SER A 87 -3.83 -9.50 4.40
CA SER A 87 -3.23 -8.28 4.92
C SER A 87 -3.79 -7.06 4.20
N ALA A 88 -4.25 -6.08 4.94
CA ALA A 88 -4.64 -4.81 4.39
C ALA A 88 -3.41 -4.05 3.90
N SER A 89 -3.48 -3.55 2.67
CA SER A 89 -2.39 -2.80 2.05
C SER A 89 -2.95 -1.73 1.12
N MET A 90 -2.21 -0.65 0.95
CA MET A 90 -2.48 0.37 -0.04
C MET A 90 -1.15 0.88 -0.59
N PHE A 91 -1.03 0.95 -1.90
CA PHE A 91 0.22 1.30 -2.57
C PHE A 91 -0.06 2.01 -3.89
N THR A 92 0.90 2.80 -4.34
CA THR A 92 0.89 3.29 -5.73
C THR A 92 1.31 2.13 -6.64
N GLY A 93 0.49 1.84 -7.65
CA GLY A 93 0.75 0.71 -8.55
C GLY A 93 -0.51 -0.08 -8.87
N ASN A 94 -0.35 -1.39 -9.08
CA ASN A 94 -1.45 -2.26 -9.48
C ASN A 94 -1.36 -3.64 -8.80
N PHE A 95 -2.51 -4.17 -8.45
CA PHE A 95 -2.67 -5.61 -8.22
C PHE A 95 -2.57 -6.32 -9.59
N VAL A 96 -1.71 -7.32 -9.69
CA VAL A 96 -1.41 -8.01 -10.95
C VAL A 96 -2.18 -9.32 -11.04
N ASP A 97 -1.97 -10.22 -10.07
CA ASP A 97 -2.54 -11.56 -10.12
C ASP A 97 -2.47 -12.25 -8.75
N ILE A 98 -2.91 -13.50 -8.70
CA ILE A 98 -2.88 -14.36 -7.53
C ILE A 98 -1.99 -15.58 -7.81
N ASP A 99 -1.14 -15.91 -6.85
CA ASP A 99 -0.33 -17.12 -6.82
C ASP A 99 -0.79 -17.98 -5.61
N GLY A 100 -1.70 -18.89 -5.84
CA GLY A 100 -2.38 -19.64 -4.78
C GLY A 100 -3.31 -18.75 -3.96
N THR A 101 -2.95 -18.50 -2.70
CA THR A 101 -3.65 -17.58 -1.80
C THR A 101 -2.93 -16.25 -1.64
N ASN A 102 -1.85 -16.04 -2.38
CA ASN A 102 -0.94 -14.91 -2.23
C ASN A 102 -1.05 -13.95 -3.42
N GLY A 103 -0.79 -12.66 -3.18
CA GLY A 103 -0.87 -11.64 -4.21
C GLY A 103 0.44 -11.48 -4.99
N ILE A 104 0.29 -11.13 -6.27
CA ILE A 104 1.35 -10.57 -7.11
C ILE A 104 0.97 -9.11 -7.35
N LEU A 105 1.86 -8.20 -6.98
CA LEU A 105 1.63 -6.76 -7.01
C LEU A 105 2.73 -6.09 -7.82
N SER A 106 2.41 -4.96 -8.45
CA SER A 106 3.40 -4.09 -9.07
C SER A 106 3.38 -2.75 -8.36
N PHE A 107 4.41 -2.46 -7.57
CA PHE A 107 4.56 -1.19 -6.88
C PHE A 107 5.22 -0.15 -7.79
N GLY A 108 4.74 1.06 -7.70
CA GLY A 108 5.27 2.23 -8.34
C GLY A 108 4.34 2.85 -9.38
N GLN A 109 4.38 4.16 -9.44
CA GLN A 109 3.74 5.00 -10.46
C GLN A 109 4.74 6.08 -10.89
N PRO A 110 4.72 6.53 -12.15
CA PRO A 110 5.61 7.58 -12.60
C PRO A 110 5.45 8.86 -11.76
N PHE A 111 6.55 9.35 -11.22
CA PHE A 111 6.58 10.56 -10.42
C PHE A 111 7.81 11.39 -10.78
N THR A 112 7.63 12.63 -11.18
CA THR A 112 8.69 13.47 -11.76
C THR A 112 9.23 14.54 -10.80
N ALA A 113 8.59 14.71 -9.64
CA ALA A 113 9.06 15.65 -8.63
C ALA A 113 10.09 15.01 -7.69
N LYS A 114 10.80 15.87 -6.96
CA LYS A 114 11.74 15.45 -5.91
C LYS A 114 11.15 15.84 -4.54
N PRO A 115 10.36 14.97 -3.91
CA PRO A 115 9.79 15.27 -2.60
C PRO A 115 10.90 15.30 -1.55
N THR A 116 10.75 16.21 -0.60
CA THR A 116 11.67 16.33 0.55
C THR A 116 11.00 15.87 1.84
N LYS A 117 9.69 15.62 1.80
CA LYS A 117 8.91 15.33 2.99
C LYS A 117 7.64 14.55 2.66
N LEU A 118 7.32 13.56 3.47
CA LEU A 118 6.00 12.92 3.57
C LEU A 118 5.30 13.45 4.82
N THR A 119 4.06 13.93 4.67
CA THR A 119 3.24 14.37 5.79
C THR A 119 1.84 13.82 5.65
N GLY A 120 1.22 13.51 6.79
CA GLY A 120 -0.14 13.00 6.84
C GLY A 120 -0.61 12.81 8.27
N TYR A 121 -1.86 12.39 8.39
CA TYR A 121 -2.44 11.97 9.65
C TYR A 121 -2.69 10.48 9.60
N TYR A 122 -2.42 9.81 10.70
CA TYR A 122 -2.76 8.40 10.85
C TYR A 122 -3.27 8.12 12.25
N LYS A 123 -4.09 7.10 12.36
CA LYS A 123 -4.48 6.48 13.62
C LYS A 123 -4.18 4.98 13.50
N TYR A 124 -3.46 4.45 14.43
CA TYR A 124 -3.14 3.05 14.50
C TYR A 124 -3.52 2.49 15.88
N THR A 125 -4.16 1.34 15.88
CA THR A 125 -4.50 0.61 17.09
C THR A 125 -3.91 -0.78 16.95
N PRO A 126 -2.73 -1.03 17.52
CA PRO A 126 -2.10 -2.34 17.46
C PRO A 126 -2.94 -3.39 18.20
N VAL A 127 -2.90 -4.60 17.70
CA VAL A 127 -3.43 -5.80 18.37
C VAL A 127 -2.32 -6.81 18.53
N ASN A 128 -2.54 -7.82 19.35
CA ASN A 128 -1.57 -8.91 19.44
C ASN A 128 -1.68 -9.81 18.21
N ILE A 129 -0.54 -10.30 17.75
CA ILE A 129 -0.46 -11.26 16.66
C ILE A 129 -1.05 -12.59 17.14
N ASP A 130 -2.17 -12.99 16.58
CA ASP A 130 -2.88 -14.23 16.87
C ASP A 130 -2.80 -15.25 15.74
N TYR A 131 -2.34 -14.84 14.56
CA TYR A 131 -2.17 -15.69 13.40
C TYR A 131 -0.82 -15.42 12.72
N MET A 132 -0.09 -16.49 12.45
CA MET A 132 1.13 -16.49 11.64
C MET A 132 1.05 -17.63 10.63
N GLU A 133 0.98 -17.32 9.35
CA GLU A 133 1.14 -18.29 8.29
C GLU A 133 2.61 -18.73 8.21
N GLN A 134 2.93 -19.75 7.46
CA GLN A 134 4.28 -20.31 7.35
C GLN A 134 5.39 -19.29 7.55
N TRP A 135 5.90 -19.28 8.77
CA TRP A 135 6.86 -18.32 9.24
C TRP A 135 8.16 -18.38 8.42
N ASP A 136 8.59 -17.25 7.92
CA ASP A 136 9.90 -17.11 7.30
C ASP A 136 10.82 -16.30 8.22
N SER A 137 11.63 -17.01 9.00
CA SER A 137 12.59 -16.40 9.93
C SER A 137 13.61 -15.46 9.28
N LYS A 138 13.71 -15.45 7.95
CA LYS A 138 14.55 -14.51 7.23
C LYS A 138 13.93 -13.11 7.12
N VAL A 139 12.60 -13.02 7.27
CA VAL A 139 11.89 -11.74 7.21
C VAL A 139 11.93 -11.04 8.57
N ASP A 140 11.60 -11.76 9.62
CA ASP A 140 11.70 -11.26 10.99
C ASP A 140 11.90 -12.46 11.96
N PRO A 141 13.14 -12.75 12.34
CA PRO A 141 13.47 -13.91 13.17
C PRO A 141 12.90 -13.85 14.59
N ASP A 142 12.57 -12.67 15.06
CA ASP A 142 12.21 -12.44 16.47
C ASP A 142 10.69 -12.35 16.68
N LEU A 143 9.89 -12.23 15.62
CA LEU A 143 8.44 -12.09 15.71
C LEU A 143 7.77 -13.35 16.26
N LYS A 144 6.86 -13.19 17.21
CA LYS A 144 6.17 -14.29 17.89
C LYS A 144 4.67 -14.02 17.98
N SER A 145 3.90 -15.09 18.08
CA SER A 145 2.50 -14.99 18.48
C SER A 145 2.39 -14.34 19.86
N GLY A 146 1.48 -13.39 19.99
CA GLY A 146 1.31 -12.56 21.18
C GLY A 146 2.08 -11.25 21.16
N ASP A 147 3.04 -11.06 20.25
CA ASP A 147 3.68 -9.77 20.06
C ASP A 147 2.68 -8.74 19.49
N SER A 148 2.95 -7.46 19.71
CA SER A 148 2.13 -6.41 19.12
C SER A 148 2.39 -6.34 17.61
N ASP A 149 1.34 -6.31 16.80
CA ASP A 149 1.48 -6.10 15.36
C ASP A 149 2.01 -4.68 15.05
N GLN A 150 2.44 -4.47 13.81
CA GLN A 150 3.05 -3.23 13.37
C GLN A 150 2.41 -2.73 12.06
N CYS A 151 2.34 -1.42 11.93
CA CYS A 151 1.98 -0.73 10.71
C CYS A 151 3.21 -0.08 10.11
N ILE A 152 3.41 -0.24 8.80
CA ILE A 152 4.51 0.39 8.07
C ILE A 152 3.93 1.37 7.06
N ILE A 153 4.40 2.63 7.12
CA ILE A 153 4.08 3.68 6.15
C ILE A 153 5.41 4.22 5.64
N TYR A 154 5.65 4.13 4.34
CA TYR A 154 6.87 4.65 3.73
C TYR A 154 6.63 5.22 2.35
N ILE A 155 7.57 6.00 1.86
CA ILE A 155 7.69 6.46 0.48
C ILE A 155 9.10 6.13 0.00
N ALA A 156 9.20 5.70 -1.24
CA ALA A 156 10.48 5.48 -1.91
C ALA A 156 10.41 6.01 -3.34
N LEU A 157 11.48 6.63 -3.80
CA LEU A 157 11.67 6.96 -5.20
C LEU A 157 12.62 5.95 -5.82
N CYS A 158 12.19 5.36 -6.94
CA CYS A 158 12.90 4.28 -7.58
C CYS A 158 13.02 4.53 -9.08
N THR A 159 14.03 3.95 -9.71
CA THR A 159 14.23 4.03 -11.17
C THR A 159 13.43 2.97 -11.94
N LYS A 160 12.74 2.09 -11.24
CA LYS A 160 11.90 1.02 -11.80
C LYS A 160 10.67 0.76 -10.93
N ASN A 161 9.68 0.08 -11.49
CA ASN A 161 8.62 -0.55 -10.70
C ASN A 161 9.14 -1.82 -10.04
N TYR A 162 8.55 -2.18 -8.91
CA TYR A 162 8.84 -3.42 -8.20
C TYR A 162 7.69 -4.41 -8.32
N GLU A 163 7.99 -5.60 -8.81
CA GLU A 163 7.09 -6.73 -8.64
C GLU A 163 7.24 -7.28 -7.22
N ILE A 164 6.13 -7.39 -6.52
CA ILE A 164 6.06 -7.93 -5.16
C ILE A 164 5.31 -9.25 -5.23
N ARG A 165 5.90 -10.30 -4.66
CA ARG A 165 5.31 -11.62 -4.51
C ARG A 165 5.28 -12.01 -3.04
N THR A 166 4.10 -12.33 -2.54
CA THR A 166 3.93 -12.68 -1.13
C THR A 166 3.95 -14.19 -0.88
N ASN A 167 3.91 -15.02 -1.92
CA ASN A 167 4.01 -16.47 -1.77
C ASN A 167 5.37 -16.85 -1.15
N PRO A 168 5.40 -17.59 -0.02
CA PRO A 168 6.64 -17.98 0.65
C PRO A 168 7.63 -18.73 -0.23
N LYS A 169 7.15 -19.47 -1.25
CA LYS A 169 8.00 -20.26 -2.16
C LYS A 169 8.66 -19.39 -3.26
N SER A 170 8.07 -18.27 -3.58
CA SER A 170 8.52 -17.33 -4.63
C SER A 170 8.61 -15.90 -4.12
N ARG A 171 8.82 -15.73 -2.81
CA ARG A 171 8.75 -14.42 -2.15
C ARG A 171 9.73 -13.42 -2.74
N GLN A 172 9.19 -12.27 -3.09
CA GLN A 172 9.94 -11.10 -3.53
C GLN A 172 9.30 -9.87 -2.88
N LEU A 173 10.00 -9.27 -1.94
CA LEU A 173 9.55 -8.08 -1.22
C LEU A 173 10.33 -6.87 -1.71
N PHE A 174 9.82 -5.69 -1.39
CA PHE A 174 10.56 -4.45 -1.62
C PHE A 174 11.81 -4.43 -0.74
N ASP A 175 12.94 -4.19 -1.37
CA ASP A 175 14.23 -4.00 -0.68
C ASP A 175 14.60 -2.51 -0.74
N PRO A 176 14.59 -1.80 0.38
CA PRO A 176 14.99 -0.39 0.43
C PRO A 176 16.48 -0.17 0.12
N ASN A 177 17.30 -1.21 0.11
CA ASN A 177 18.73 -1.16 -0.22
C ASN A 177 19.02 -1.54 -1.69
N ASP A 178 17.97 -1.84 -2.50
CA ASP A 178 18.15 -2.11 -3.93
C ASP A 178 18.75 -0.87 -4.62
N ALA A 179 19.71 -1.07 -5.50
CA ALA A 179 20.40 0.00 -6.23
C ALA A 179 19.48 0.91 -7.07
N SER A 180 18.25 0.48 -7.33
CA SER A 180 17.24 1.31 -8.03
C SER A 180 16.50 2.28 -7.10
N VAL A 181 16.64 2.15 -5.79
CA VAL A 181 16.10 3.12 -4.81
C VAL A 181 17.01 4.33 -4.75
N ILE A 182 16.47 5.50 -4.98
CA ILE A 182 17.22 6.76 -5.05
C ILE A 182 16.88 7.75 -3.93
N ALA A 183 15.77 7.55 -3.25
CA ALA A 183 15.35 8.29 -2.05
C ALA A 183 14.15 7.60 -1.36
#